data_430038b3d78f9bb2bfaa210b3472961b
#
_entry.id   430038b3d78f9bb2bfaa210b3472961b
#
_cell.length_a   1.000
_cell.length_b   1.000
_cell.length_c   1.000
_cell.angle_alpha   90.00
_cell.angle_beta   90.00
_cell.angle_gamma   90.00
#
_symmetry.space_group_name_H-M   'P 1'
#
loop_
_entity.id
_entity.type
_entity.pdbx_description
1 polymer ?
#
loop_
_entity_poly.entity_id
_entity_poly.type
_entity_poly.pdbx_seq_one_letter_code
_entity_poly.pdbx_strand_id
1 'polypeptide(L)'
;MNNIIATIHEEIDEVSERRAELWHRLSAGRDPELMRQIKELDEKLNTLWDEHRAIRARIRFGEREQIVKRARAEERLERAA
;
A
#
# COMPACT_ATOMS: atom_id res chain seq x y z
N MET A 1 -5.57 13.08 -11.45
CA MET A 1 -4.78 11.86 -11.33
C MET A 1 -5.08 11.16 -10.04
N ASN A 2 -5.14 9.87 -10.09
CA ASN A 2 -5.56 9.08 -8.97
C ASN A 2 -4.41 8.84 -8.00
N ASN A 3 -4.47 9.47 -6.82
CA ASN A 3 -3.45 9.34 -5.79
C ASN A 3 -3.84 8.31 -4.72
N ILE A 4 -4.37 7.16 -5.15
CA ILE A 4 -4.75 6.08 -4.24
C ILE A 4 -3.58 5.66 -3.36
N ILE A 5 -2.38 5.55 -3.94
CA ILE A 5 -1.17 5.19 -3.19
C ILE A 5 -0.86 6.23 -2.14
N ALA A 6 -0.95 7.51 -2.47
CA ALA A 6 -0.72 8.60 -1.51
C ALA A 6 -1.75 8.58 -0.39
N THR A 7 -3.02 8.32 -0.70
CA THR A 7 -4.08 8.20 0.30
C THR A 7 -3.83 7.04 1.26
N ILE A 8 -3.42 5.89 0.73
CA ILE A 8 -3.08 4.72 1.55
C ILE A 8 -1.87 5.02 2.43
N HIS A 9 -0.85 5.71 1.92
CA HIS A 9 0.30 6.13 2.72
C HIS A 9 -0.10 7.06 3.86
N GLU A 10 -0.99 8.01 3.61
CA GLU A 10 -1.51 8.90 4.66
C GLU A 10 -2.22 8.11 5.75
N GLU A 11 -3.05 7.14 5.37
CA GLU A 11 -3.73 6.27 6.34
C GLU A 11 -2.74 5.42 7.13
N ILE A 12 -1.72 4.88 6.48
CA ILE A 12 -0.66 4.11 7.16
C ILE A 12 0.05 4.99 8.18
N ASP A 13 0.39 6.21 7.81
CA ASP A 13 1.08 7.15 8.70
C ASP A 13 0.21 7.49 9.92
N GLU A 14 -1.07 7.78 9.71
CA GLU A 14 -2.01 8.09 10.80
C GLU A 14 -2.16 6.91 11.77
N VAL A 15 -2.34 5.70 11.23
CA VAL A 15 -2.48 4.50 12.04
C VAL A 15 -1.18 4.19 12.79
N SER A 16 -0.03 4.38 12.14
CA SER A 16 1.28 4.17 12.76
C SER A 16 1.53 5.14 13.90
N GLU A 17 1.18 6.41 13.75
CA GLU A 17 1.30 7.42 14.80
C GLU A 17 0.41 7.07 15.99
N ARG A 18 -0.84 6.69 15.73
CA ARG A 18 -1.76 6.30 16.79
C ARG A 18 -1.27 5.06 17.53
N ARG A 19 -0.72 4.10 16.82
CA ARG A 19 -0.12 2.91 17.43
C ARG A 19 1.05 3.29 18.33
N ALA A 20 1.92 4.18 17.88
CA ALA A 20 3.04 4.67 18.67
C ALA A 20 2.58 5.37 19.96
N GLU A 21 1.55 6.19 19.88
CA GLU A 21 0.95 6.84 21.06
C GLU A 21 0.42 5.82 22.07
N LEU A 22 -0.26 4.79 21.59
CA LEU A 22 -0.79 3.73 22.46
C LEU A 22 0.33 2.95 23.13
N TRP A 23 1.40 2.63 22.40
CA TRP A 23 2.57 2.00 22.98
C TRP A 23 3.24 2.87 24.04
N HIS A 24 3.29 4.18 23.79
CA HIS A 24 3.83 5.12 24.77
C HIS A 24 2.99 5.14 26.05
N ARG A 25 1.67 5.12 25.94
CA ARG A 25 0.77 5.02 27.10
C ARG A 25 0.93 3.70 27.83
N LEU A 26 1.10 2.60 27.08
CA LEU A 26 1.27 1.27 27.65
C LEU A 26 2.57 1.17 28.49
N SER A 27 3.60 1.96 28.14
CA SER A 27 4.85 2.00 28.89
C SER A 27 4.67 2.49 30.33
N ALA A 28 3.59 3.23 30.61
CA ALA A 28 3.28 3.71 31.96
C ALA A 28 2.61 2.65 32.84
N GLY A 29 2.13 1.55 32.27
CA GLY A 29 1.51 0.45 33.00
C GLY A 29 0.74 -0.50 32.09
N ARG A 30 0.49 -1.71 32.57
CA ARG A 30 -0.28 -2.68 31.82
C ARG A 30 -1.75 -2.29 31.72
N ASP A 31 -2.28 -2.25 30.52
CA ASP A 31 -3.68 -1.99 30.26
C ASP A 31 -4.16 -2.92 29.15
N PRO A 32 -5.01 -3.93 29.46
CA PRO A 32 -5.50 -4.87 28.45
C PRO A 32 -6.28 -4.18 27.32
N GLU A 33 -6.96 -3.08 27.61
CA GLU A 33 -7.69 -2.32 26.59
C GLU A 33 -6.76 -1.67 25.59
N LEU A 34 -5.64 -1.08 26.06
CA LEU A 34 -4.63 -0.53 25.18
C LEU A 34 -3.99 -1.61 24.32
N MET A 35 -3.73 -2.78 24.87
CA MET A 35 -3.19 -3.91 24.13
C MET A 35 -4.15 -4.36 23.02
N ARG A 36 -5.45 -4.41 23.31
CA ARG A 36 -6.48 -4.76 22.33
C ARG A 36 -6.51 -3.73 21.19
N GLN A 37 -6.45 -2.45 21.51
CA GLN A 37 -6.43 -1.38 20.52
C GLN A 37 -5.18 -1.46 19.63
N ILE A 38 -4.03 -1.72 20.20
CA ILE A 38 -2.78 -1.90 19.45
C ILE A 38 -2.92 -3.08 18.47
N LYS A 39 -3.50 -4.19 18.91
CA LYS A 39 -3.72 -5.34 18.06
C LYS A 39 -4.63 -5.01 16.88
N GLU A 40 -5.72 -4.28 17.13
CA GLU A 40 -6.62 -3.83 16.06
C GLU A 40 -5.91 -2.93 15.07
N LEU A 41 -5.05 -2.03 15.55
CA LEU A 41 -4.27 -1.16 14.66
C LEU A 41 -3.24 -1.95 13.86
N ASP A 42 -2.63 -2.98 14.43
CA ASP A 42 -1.72 -3.86 13.71
C ASP A 42 -2.42 -4.60 12.57
N GLU A 43 -3.62 -5.10 12.82
CA GLU A 43 -4.43 -5.75 11.79
C GLU A 43 -4.78 -4.77 10.67
N LYS A 44 -5.15 -3.55 11.03
CA LYS A 44 -5.44 -2.49 10.06
C LYS A 44 -4.21 -2.13 9.23
N LEU A 45 -3.04 -2.01 9.86
CA LEU A 45 -1.78 -1.77 9.16
C LEU A 45 -1.46 -2.87 8.16
N ASN A 46 -1.64 -4.13 8.55
CA ASN A 46 -1.42 -5.26 7.64
C ASN A 46 -2.32 -5.18 6.42
N THR A 47 -3.59 -4.86 6.60
CA THR A 47 -4.55 -4.68 5.50
C THR A 47 -4.14 -3.54 4.58
N LEU A 48 -3.75 -2.39 5.15
CA LEU A 48 -3.32 -1.23 4.37
C LEU A 48 -2.06 -1.53 3.55
N TRP A 49 -1.09 -2.22 4.14
CA TRP A 49 0.11 -2.62 3.41
C TRP A 49 -0.18 -3.63 2.30
N ASP A 50 -1.11 -4.55 2.53
CA ASP A 50 -1.53 -5.51 1.50
C ASP A 50 -2.22 -4.79 0.34
N GLU A 51 -3.09 -3.83 0.62
CA GLU A 51 -3.72 -2.99 -0.40
C GLU A 51 -2.68 -2.21 -1.19
N HIS A 52 -1.72 -1.62 -0.49
CA HIS A 52 -0.63 -0.88 -1.12
C HIS A 52 0.16 -1.75 -2.09
N ARG A 53 0.53 -2.95 -1.66
CA ARG A 53 1.25 -3.91 -2.51
C ARG A 53 0.42 -4.33 -3.73
N ALA A 54 -0.86 -4.61 -3.53
CA ALA A 54 -1.76 -5.02 -4.60
C ALA A 54 -1.93 -3.91 -5.66
N ILE A 55 -2.08 -2.66 -5.23
CA ILE A 55 -2.22 -1.53 -6.14
C ILE A 55 -0.92 -1.30 -6.92
N ARG A 56 0.21 -1.34 -6.25
CA ARG A 56 1.51 -1.19 -6.93
C ARG A 56 1.75 -2.30 -7.95
N ALA A 57 1.36 -3.52 -7.63
CA ALA A 57 1.47 -4.64 -8.56
C ALA A 57 0.61 -4.43 -9.80
N ARG A 58 -0.61 -3.93 -9.65
CA ARG A 58 -1.50 -3.60 -10.76
C ARG A 58 -0.93 -2.52 -11.66
N ILE A 59 -0.36 -1.48 -11.07
CA ILE A 59 0.28 -0.39 -11.82
C ILE A 59 1.44 -0.94 -12.65
N ARG A 60 2.31 -1.73 -12.05
CA ARG A 60 3.44 -2.35 -12.74
C ARG A 60 3.00 -3.27 -13.88
N PHE A 61 1.95 -4.06 -13.65
CA PHE A 61 1.41 -4.94 -14.66
C PHE A 61 0.87 -4.14 -15.86
N GLY A 62 0.13 -3.07 -15.60
CA GLY A 62 -0.39 -2.20 -16.65
C GLY A 62 0.71 -1.54 -17.46
N GLU A 63 1.75 -1.02 -16.82
CA GLU A 63 2.92 -0.44 -17.49
C GLU A 63 3.63 -1.48 -18.36
N ARG A 64 3.84 -2.67 -17.83
CA ARG A 64 4.48 -3.76 -18.56
C ARG A 64 3.68 -4.17 -19.79
N GLU A 65 2.36 -4.27 -19.68
CA GLU A 65 1.49 -4.57 -20.80
C GLU A 65 1.59 -3.49 -21.90
N GLN A 66 1.62 -2.22 -21.51
CA GLN A 66 1.79 -1.12 -22.46
C GLN A 66 3.10 -1.22 -23.22
N ILE A 67 4.17 -1.53 -22.53
CA ILE A 67 5.49 -1.71 -23.14
C ILE A 67 5.46 -2.87 -24.15
N VAL A 68 4.87 -4.00 -23.78
CA VAL A 68 4.75 -5.17 -24.66
C VAL A 68 3.91 -4.85 -25.88
N LYS A 69 2.78 -4.19 -25.70
CA LYS A 69 1.90 -3.77 -26.81
C LYS A 69 2.61 -2.85 -27.79
N ARG A 70 3.38 -1.90 -27.26
CA ARG A 70 4.16 -0.96 -28.08
C ARG A 70 5.24 -1.69 -28.87
N ALA A 71 5.96 -2.60 -28.24
CA ALA A 71 6.98 -3.40 -28.90
C ALA A 71 6.39 -4.25 -30.04
N ARG A 72 5.25 -4.87 -29.82
CA ARG A 72 4.54 -5.64 -30.86
C ARG A 72 4.07 -4.78 -32.01
N ALA A 73 3.58 -3.58 -31.72
CA ALA A 73 3.18 -2.62 -32.76
C ALA A 73 4.37 -2.19 -33.63
N GLU A 74 5.51 -1.93 -33.01
CA GLU A 74 6.75 -1.60 -33.74
C GLU A 74 7.22 -2.73 -34.63
N GLU A 75 7.18 -3.99 -34.14
CA GLU A 75 7.50 -5.17 -34.95
C GLU A 75 6.60 -5.30 -36.19
N ARG A 76 5.29 -5.05 -36.03
CA ARG A 76 4.35 -5.11 -37.14
C ARG A 76 4.67 -4.05 -38.20
N LEU A 77 5.01 -2.85 -37.76
CA LEU A 77 5.39 -1.78 -38.66
C LEU A 77 6.66 -2.12 -39.44
N GLU A 78 7.65 -2.68 -38.79
CA GLU A 78 8.89 -3.13 -39.44
C GLU A 78 8.64 -4.21 -40.47
N ARG A 79 7.75 -5.18 -40.18
CA ARG A 79 7.40 -6.24 -41.12
C ARG A 79 6.59 -5.75 -42.31
N ALA A 80 5.79 -4.69 -42.13
CA ALA A 80 4.98 -4.11 -43.18
C ALA A 80 5.80 -3.22 -44.14
N ALA A 81 6.96 -2.80 -43.71
CA ALA A 81 7.89 -2.05 -44.56
C ALA A 81 8.72 -3.01 -45.40
#